data_ca4a37393614ae0409fb0d2b412c591f
#
_entry.id   ca4a37393614ae0409fb0d2b412c591f
#
_cell.length_a   1.000
_cell.length_b   1.000
_cell.length_c   1.000
_cell.angle_alpha   90.00
_cell.angle_beta   90.00
_cell.angle_gamma   90.00
#
_symmetry.space_group_name_H-M   'P 1'
#
loop_
_entity.id
_entity.type
_entity.pdbx_description
1 polymer ?
#
loop_
_entity_poly.entity_id
_entity_poly.type
_entity_poly.pdbx_seq_one_letter_code
_entity_poly.pdbx_strand_id
1 'polypeptide(L)'
;VQRLRVSSYRDTTPVGVTAPQPVYLNAAVVGETRLAPRALLDVLLAIERQRGRERPYPNAPRSLDLDLILFGDYVLEAEGLAIPHPRFRERRFVLEPLAELAPELVDPVTGLTIAQLLGRLRG
;
A
#
# COMPACT_ATOMS: atom_id res chain seq x y z
N VAL A 1 6.69 -13.57 7.60
CA VAL A 1 6.67 -13.13 6.20
C VAL A 1 8.01 -13.46 5.55
N GLN A 2 7.98 -14.04 4.38
CA GLN A 2 9.16 -14.50 3.66
C GLN A 2 9.23 -13.88 2.27
N ARG A 3 10.42 -13.92 1.67
CA ARG A 3 10.67 -13.47 0.30
C ARG A 3 10.22 -12.04 0.05
N LEU A 4 10.50 -11.17 1.01
CA LEU A 4 10.15 -9.76 0.87
C LEU A 4 10.93 -9.10 -0.25
N ARG A 5 10.22 -8.38 -1.09
CA ARG A 5 10.79 -7.49 -2.11
C ARG A 5 10.22 -6.11 -1.88
N VAL A 6 11.07 -5.10 -1.96
CA VAL A 6 10.67 -3.71 -1.73
C VAL A 6 10.98 -2.91 -2.98
N SER A 7 10.01 -2.10 -3.40
CA SER A 7 10.21 -1.20 -4.54
C SER A 7 11.14 -0.05 -4.17
N SER A 8 11.56 0.72 -5.16
CA SER A 8 12.21 2.00 -4.90
C SER A 8 11.20 2.94 -4.23
N TYR A 9 11.72 3.90 -3.46
CA TYR A 9 10.88 4.92 -2.84
C TYR A 9 10.60 6.01 -3.86
N ARG A 10 9.38 6.54 -3.84
CA ARG A 10 8.95 7.59 -4.75
C ARG A 10 8.32 8.72 -3.96
N ASP A 11 8.74 9.94 -4.27
CA ASP A 11 8.15 11.12 -3.67
C ASP A 11 6.77 11.38 -4.25
N THR A 12 5.82 11.71 -3.39
CA THR A 12 4.53 12.21 -3.84
C THR A 12 4.34 13.60 -3.28
N THR A 13 4.03 14.54 -4.17
CA THR A 13 3.76 15.92 -3.79
C THR A 13 2.31 16.22 -4.12
N PRO A 14 1.53 16.76 -3.18
CA PRO A 14 0.15 17.16 -3.49
C PRO A 14 0.10 18.16 -4.63
N VAL A 15 -0.78 17.91 -5.58
CA VAL A 15 -0.96 18.77 -6.75
C VAL A 15 -1.82 19.97 -6.37
N GLY A 16 -1.44 21.16 -6.85
CA GLY A 16 -2.23 22.36 -6.65
C GLY A 16 -2.11 23.02 -5.29
N VAL A 17 -1.14 22.60 -4.49
CA VAL A 17 -0.91 23.16 -3.16
C VAL A 17 0.07 24.32 -3.28
N THR A 18 -0.30 25.48 -2.74
CA THR A 18 0.53 26.69 -2.77
C THR A 18 1.39 26.85 -1.53
N ALA A 19 1.00 26.22 -0.41
CA ALA A 19 1.76 26.27 0.83
C ALA A 19 2.75 25.09 0.89
N PRO A 20 3.88 25.24 1.62
CA PRO A 20 4.79 24.11 1.81
C PRO A 20 4.06 22.92 2.42
N GLN A 21 4.25 21.77 1.84
CA GLN A 21 3.65 20.50 2.29
C GLN A 21 4.76 19.48 2.51
N PRO A 22 4.59 18.57 3.48
CA PRO A 22 5.53 17.48 3.64
C PRO A 22 5.55 16.61 2.38
N VAL A 23 6.73 16.14 2.02
CA VAL A 23 6.89 15.17 0.95
C VAL A 23 6.69 13.79 1.56
N TYR A 24 5.85 12.98 0.93
CA TYR A 24 5.62 11.61 1.36
C TYR A 24 6.40 10.65 0.47
N LEU A 25 7.09 9.70 1.10
CA LEU A 25 7.77 8.64 0.37
C LEU A 25 6.85 7.43 0.33
N ASN A 26 6.63 6.91 -0.86
CA ASN A 26 5.81 5.73 -1.08
C ASN A 26 6.64 4.61 -1.67
N ALA A 27 6.37 3.39 -1.23
CA ALA A 27 6.97 2.19 -1.76
C ALA A 27 5.98 1.05 -1.62
N ALA A 28 6.15 0.01 -2.42
CA ALA A 28 5.39 -1.21 -2.29
C ALA A 28 6.28 -2.31 -1.73
N VAL A 29 5.67 -3.25 -1.03
CA VAL A 29 6.32 -4.44 -0.53
C VAL A 29 5.51 -5.64 -0.98
N VAL A 30 6.18 -6.64 -1.51
CA VAL A 30 5.56 -7.92 -1.89
C VAL A 30 6.28 -9.02 -1.13
N GLY A 31 5.54 -9.96 -0.60
CA GLY A 31 6.12 -11.07 0.14
C GLY A 31 5.15 -12.22 0.26
N GLU A 32 5.57 -13.25 0.97
CA GLU A 32 4.77 -14.43 1.23
C GLU A 32 4.55 -14.58 2.73
N THR A 33 3.38 -15.05 3.12
CA THR A 33 3.05 -15.25 4.52
C THR A 33 2.16 -16.48 4.69
N ARG A 34 2.25 -17.11 5.86
CA ARG A 34 1.34 -18.19 6.25
C ARG A 34 0.20 -17.67 7.13
N LEU A 35 0.24 -16.38 7.46
CA LEU A 35 -0.80 -15.77 8.28
C LEU A 35 -2.07 -15.60 7.45
N ALA A 36 -3.22 -15.71 8.12
CA ALA A 36 -4.49 -15.30 7.51
C ALA A 36 -4.51 -13.77 7.36
N PRO A 37 -5.36 -13.22 6.46
CA PRO A 37 -5.39 -11.78 6.23
C PRO A 37 -5.57 -10.94 7.49
N ARG A 38 -6.47 -11.33 8.38
CA ARG A 38 -6.70 -10.58 9.63
C ARG A 38 -5.46 -10.58 10.51
N ALA A 39 -4.80 -11.73 10.63
CA ALA A 39 -3.59 -11.83 11.45
C ALA A 39 -2.46 -10.97 10.87
N LEU A 40 -2.32 -10.95 9.55
CA LEU A 40 -1.33 -10.10 8.90
C LEU A 40 -1.65 -8.62 9.14
N LEU A 41 -2.91 -8.22 9.00
CA LEU A 41 -3.32 -6.84 9.27
C LEU A 41 -2.96 -6.44 10.70
N ASP A 42 -3.19 -7.32 11.67
CA ASP A 42 -2.86 -7.05 13.07
C ASP A 42 -1.36 -6.81 13.25
N VAL A 43 -0.52 -7.58 12.54
CA VAL A 43 0.93 -7.38 12.57
C VAL A 43 1.30 -6.01 11.99
N LEU A 44 0.71 -5.64 10.85
CA LEU A 44 0.98 -4.34 10.23
C LEU A 44 0.57 -3.19 11.14
N LEU A 45 -0.59 -3.29 11.78
CA LEU A 45 -1.06 -2.27 12.72
C LEU A 45 -0.14 -2.16 13.94
N ALA A 46 0.39 -3.28 14.41
CA ALA A 46 1.33 -3.27 15.53
C ALA A 46 2.63 -2.56 15.16
N ILE A 47 3.12 -2.78 13.94
CA ILE A 47 4.32 -2.10 13.44
C ILE A 47 4.08 -0.59 13.37
N GLU A 48 2.93 -0.16 12.84
CA GLU A 48 2.59 1.26 12.78
C GLU A 48 2.55 1.90 14.17
N ARG A 49 1.94 1.21 15.13
CA ARG A 49 1.86 1.72 16.52
C ARG A 49 3.24 1.86 17.14
N GLN A 50 4.11 0.89 16.93
CA GLN A 50 5.46 0.94 17.45
C GLN A 50 6.22 2.13 16.84
N ARG A 51 6.10 2.37 15.55
CA ARG A 51 6.74 3.49 14.88
C ARG A 51 6.14 4.82 15.32
N GLY A 52 4.85 4.86 15.60
CA GLY A 52 4.19 6.06 16.09
C GLY A 52 4.71 6.54 17.44
N ARG A 53 5.25 5.64 18.26
CA ARG A 53 5.85 6.01 19.56
C ARG A 53 7.16 6.78 19.42
N GLU A 54 7.75 6.75 18.24
CA GLU A 54 9.01 7.45 17.98
C GLU A 54 8.81 8.90 17.57
N ARG A 55 7.55 9.40 17.62
CA ARG A 55 7.26 10.78 17.24
C ARG A 55 7.93 11.73 18.22
N PRO A 56 8.63 12.77 17.70
CA PRO A 56 9.38 13.68 18.56
C PRO A 56 8.49 14.61 19.41
N TYR A 57 7.23 14.79 19.04
CA TYR A 57 6.30 15.66 19.78
C TYR A 57 4.86 15.24 19.46
N PRO A 58 3.88 15.62 20.32
CA PRO A 58 2.47 15.34 20.05
C PRO A 58 2.03 15.95 18.72
N ASN A 59 1.19 15.22 18.01
CA ASN A 59 0.68 15.61 16.68
C ASN A 59 1.73 15.66 15.58
N ALA A 60 2.92 15.12 15.82
CA ALA A 60 3.91 14.95 14.77
C ALA A 60 3.34 14.07 13.65
N PRO A 61 3.73 14.26 12.38
CA PRO A 61 3.30 13.40 11.29
C PRO A 61 3.64 11.93 11.56
N ARG A 62 2.83 11.03 11.04
CA ARG A 62 3.12 9.60 11.13
C ARG A 62 4.44 9.30 10.44
N SER A 63 5.28 8.50 11.09
CA SER A 63 6.52 8.05 10.48
C SER A 63 6.29 6.92 9.49
N LEU A 64 5.17 6.19 9.61
CA LEU A 64 4.88 5.02 8.79
C LEU A 64 3.38 4.79 8.66
N ASP A 65 2.92 4.56 7.45
CA ASP A 65 1.54 4.19 7.15
C ASP A 65 1.58 2.95 6.26
N LEU A 66 0.99 1.86 6.73
CA LEU A 66 0.99 0.58 6.03
C LEU A 66 -0.42 0.21 5.60
N ASP A 67 -0.59 -0.06 4.31
CA ASP A 67 -1.86 -0.50 3.75
C ASP A 67 -1.72 -1.91 3.18
N LEU A 68 -2.67 -2.77 3.48
CA LEU A 68 -2.77 -4.09 2.88
C LEU A 68 -3.59 -3.96 1.59
N ILE A 69 -2.94 -4.14 0.45
CA ILE A 69 -3.56 -3.89 -0.85
C ILE A 69 -4.18 -5.15 -1.43
N LEU A 70 -3.37 -6.21 -1.56
CA LEU A 70 -3.77 -7.48 -2.14
C LEU A 70 -3.30 -8.61 -1.24
N PHE A 71 -4.06 -9.69 -1.22
CA PHE A 71 -3.70 -10.90 -0.50
C PHE A 71 -4.11 -12.10 -1.35
N GLY A 72 -3.20 -12.56 -2.21
CA GLY A 72 -3.49 -13.62 -3.15
C GLY A 72 -4.73 -13.28 -3.98
N ASP A 73 -5.64 -14.22 -4.06
CA ASP A 73 -6.92 -14.04 -4.77
C ASP A 73 -8.09 -13.78 -3.81
N TYR A 74 -7.80 -13.43 -2.57
CA TYR A 74 -8.84 -13.18 -1.58
C TYR A 74 -9.66 -11.95 -1.94
N VAL A 75 -10.96 -12.08 -1.82
CA VAL A 75 -11.90 -10.96 -1.87
C VAL A 75 -12.64 -11.01 -0.54
N LEU A 76 -12.35 -10.05 0.32
CA LEU A 76 -12.85 -10.07 1.69
C LEU A 76 -13.22 -8.66 2.11
N GLU A 77 -14.41 -8.51 2.67
CA GLU A 77 -14.83 -7.25 3.26
C GLU A 77 -15.37 -7.54 4.65
N ALA A 78 -14.69 -7.01 5.64
CA ALA A 78 -15.06 -7.17 7.04
C ALA A 78 -14.71 -5.88 7.75
N GLU A 79 -15.17 -5.72 8.99
CA GLU A 79 -14.93 -4.51 9.76
C GLU A 79 -13.43 -4.22 9.87
N GLY A 80 -13.03 -3.06 9.38
CA GLY A 80 -11.65 -2.62 9.41
C GLY A 80 -10.73 -3.31 8.41
N LEU A 81 -11.27 -4.14 7.50
CA LEU A 81 -10.45 -4.89 6.56
C LEU A 81 -11.18 -5.07 5.24
N ALA A 82 -10.61 -4.53 4.17
CA ALA A 82 -11.11 -4.73 2.82
C ALA A 82 -9.96 -5.19 1.93
N ILE A 83 -10.12 -6.33 1.27
CA ILE A 83 -9.14 -6.89 0.34
C ILE A 83 -9.87 -7.26 -0.95
N PRO A 84 -9.41 -6.77 -2.09
CA PRO A 84 -8.37 -5.76 -2.30
C PRO A 84 -8.73 -4.41 -1.70
N HIS A 85 -7.71 -3.60 -1.41
CA HIS A 85 -7.95 -2.24 -0.90
C HIS A 85 -8.91 -1.51 -1.85
N PRO A 86 -9.98 -0.86 -1.34
CA PRO A 86 -11.07 -0.40 -2.21
C PRO A 86 -10.69 0.68 -3.22
N ARG A 87 -9.63 1.43 -2.97
CA ARG A 87 -9.24 2.54 -3.84
C ARG A 87 -7.91 2.37 -4.55
N PHE A 88 -7.29 1.19 -4.43
CA PHE A 88 -5.94 1.03 -4.98
C PHE A 88 -5.89 1.20 -6.49
N ARG A 89 -6.96 0.87 -7.18
CA ARG A 89 -7.01 0.94 -8.65
C ARG A 89 -6.98 2.36 -9.19
N GLU A 90 -7.31 3.33 -8.35
CA GLU A 90 -7.34 4.75 -8.70
C GLU A 90 -6.06 5.47 -8.30
N ARG A 91 -5.16 4.82 -7.60
CA ARG A 91 -4.01 5.46 -6.96
C ARG A 91 -2.71 5.09 -7.66
N ARG A 92 -2.25 6.00 -8.51
CA ARG A 92 -0.98 5.81 -9.21
C ARG A 92 0.17 5.57 -8.24
N PHE A 93 0.17 6.26 -7.09
CA PHE A 93 1.23 6.12 -6.09
C PHE A 93 1.23 4.73 -5.41
N VAL A 94 0.19 3.94 -5.62
CA VAL A 94 0.14 2.52 -5.21
C VAL A 94 0.53 1.63 -6.38
N LEU A 95 -0.04 1.87 -7.56
CA LEU A 95 0.15 1.00 -8.72
C LEU A 95 1.56 1.07 -9.30
N GLU A 96 2.17 2.25 -9.34
CA GLU A 96 3.51 2.38 -9.92
C GLU A 96 4.57 1.57 -9.17
N PRO A 97 4.72 1.73 -7.84
CA PRO A 97 5.69 0.91 -7.13
C PRO A 97 5.35 -0.57 -7.13
N LEU A 98 4.06 -0.91 -7.12
CA LEU A 98 3.64 -2.31 -7.18
C LEU A 98 3.97 -2.92 -8.56
N ALA A 99 3.78 -2.17 -9.65
CA ALA A 99 4.13 -2.61 -10.98
C ALA A 99 5.65 -2.79 -11.16
N GLU A 100 6.45 -2.04 -10.41
CA GLU A 100 7.90 -2.22 -10.42
C GLU A 100 8.28 -3.62 -9.94
N LEU A 101 7.58 -4.12 -8.91
CA LEU A 101 7.88 -5.41 -8.29
C LEU A 101 7.18 -6.58 -8.96
N ALA A 102 5.91 -6.40 -9.28
CA ALA A 102 5.06 -7.51 -9.67
C ALA A 102 3.95 -7.04 -10.62
N PRO A 103 4.31 -6.64 -11.85
CA PRO A 103 3.30 -6.16 -12.80
C PRO A 103 2.29 -7.23 -13.20
N GLU A 104 2.64 -8.50 -13.03
CA GLU A 104 1.80 -9.65 -13.41
C GLU A 104 0.78 -10.04 -12.34
N LEU A 105 0.82 -9.45 -11.15
CA LEU A 105 -0.16 -9.76 -10.12
C LEU A 105 -1.56 -9.39 -10.61
N VAL A 106 -2.51 -10.28 -10.33
CA VAL A 106 -3.88 -10.13 -10.81
C VAL A 106 -4.78 -9.62 -9.69
N ASP A 107 -5.57 -8.59 -10.01
CA ASP A 107 -6.65 -8.13 -9.14
C ASP A 107 -7.79 -9.15 -9.23
N PRO A 108 -8.14 -9.82 -8.14
CA PRO A 108 -9.16 -10.88 -8.18
C PRO A 108 -10.58 -10.37 -8.48
N VAL A 109 -10.82 -9.07 -8.34
CA VAL A 109 -12.13 -8.50 -8.62
C VAL A 109 -12.30 -8.20 -10.11
N THR A 110 -11.32 -7.56 -10.73
CA THR A 110 -11.41 -7.16 -12.14
C THR A 110 -10.81 -8.17 -13.10
N GLY A 111 -9.95 -9.06 -12.61
CA GLY A 111 -9.21 -9.98 -13.46
C GLY A 111 -8.06 -9.34 -14.21
N LEU A 112 -7.77 -8.07 -13.95
CA LEU A 112 -6.70 -7.33 -14.62
C LEU A 112 -5.41 -7.42 -13.82
N THR A 113 -4.28 -7.37 -14.53
CA THR A 113 -2.97 -7.31 -13.88
C THR A 113 -2.70 -5.89 -13.38
N ILE A 114 -1.72 -5.77 -12.49
CA ILE A 114 -1.28 -4.47 -12.01
C ILE A 114 -0.83 -3.58 -13.17
N ALA A 115 -0.10 -4.16 -14.13
CA ALA A 115 0.33 -3.41 -15.32
C ALA A 115 -0.86 -2.88 -16.12
N GLN A 116 -1.90 -3.69 -16.28
CA GLN A 116 -3.12 -3.28 -17.00
C GLN A 116 -3.86 -2.19 -16.25
N LEU A 117 -3.96 -2.30 -14.93
CA LEU A 117 -4.61 -1.28 -14.12
C LEU A 117 -3.86 0.05 -14.19
N LEU A 118 -2.53 0.02 -14.13
CA LEU A 118 -1.72 1.22 -14.26
C LEU A 118 -1.90 1.86 -15.63
N GLY A 119 -1.96 1.04 -16.69
CA GLY A 119 -2.18 1.53 -18.05
C GLY A 119 -3.50 2.29 -18.18
N ARG A 120 -4.53 1.89 -17.45
CA ARG A 120 -5.84 2.57 -17.48
C ARG A 120 -5.82 3.98 -16.90
N LEU A 121 -4.87 4.27 -16.02
CA LEU A 121 -4.75 5.59 -15.41
C LEU A 121 -4.08 6.61 -16.32
N ARG A 122 -3.59 6.19 -17.47
CA ARG A 122 -2.93 7.08 -18.43
C ARG A 122 -3.91 7.91 -19.26
N GLY A 123 -5.14 7.53 -19.21
CA GLY A 123 -6.18 8.21 -19.96
C GLY A 123 -6.40 9.64 -19.52
#